data_8c816b2f7c48a3cea5edfef6a82252c9
#
_entry.id   8c816b2f7c48a3cea5edfef6a82252c9
#
_cell.length_a   1.000
_cell.length_b   1.000
_cell.length_c   1.000
_cell.angle_alpha   90.00
_cell.angle_beta   90.00
_cell.angle_gamma   90.00
#
_symmetry.space_group_name_H-M   'P 1'
#
loop_
_entity.id
_entity.type
_entity.pdbx_description
1 polymer ?
#
loop_
_entity_poly.entity_id
_entity_poly.type
_entity_poly.pdbx_seq_one_letter_code
_entity_poly.pdbx_strand_id
1 'polypeptide(L)'
;MSQFIMLPSVYDRRGGVSIIERVLPFSIKRVYYIYDVPANSVRGGHRHKKNVQALVCVSGSCRINIDDGAEKSSVVLDSPSKCLVLHPRDWHTMDSFSQGAVLLVLASEYYDASDYIDEPYKPDSSSKKGAAK
;
A
#
# COMPACT_ATOMS: atom_id res chain seq x y z
N MET A 1 -7.42 -6.76 -6.63
CA MET A 1 -6.26 -7.58 -6.26
C MET A 1 -4.98 -6.76 -6.35
N SER A 2 -4.17 -6.84 -5.32
CA SER A 2 -2.90 -6.10 -5.31
C SER A 2 -1.91 -6.74 -6.29
N GLN A 3 -0.94 -5.96 -6.73
CA GLN A 3 0.11 -6.44 -7.61
C GLN A 3 1.42 -5.76 -7.29
N PHE A 4 2.51 -6.48 -7.54
CA PHE A 4 3.85 -5.95 -7.39
C PHE A 4 4.42 -5.51 -8.74
N ILE A 5 5.13 -4.39 -8.71
CA ILE A 5 5.90 -3.93 -9.84
C ILE A 5 7.32 -3.70 -9.35
N MET A 6 8.28 -4.29 -10.03
CA MET A 6 9.68 -3.99 -9.78
C MET A 6 10.05 -2.79 -10.63
N LEU A 7 10.37 -1.68 -9.97
CA LEU A 7 10.68 -0.44 -10.68
C LEU A 7 12.04 -0.54 -11.36
N PRO A 8 12.17 -0.01 -12.58
CA PRO A 8 13.47 0.11 -13.20
C PRO A 8 14.42 0.90 -12.30
N SER A 9 15.57 0.32 -12.01
CA SER A 9 16.49 0.92 -11.04
C SER A 9 17.92 0.77 -11.52
N VAL A 10 18.73 1.80 -11.27
CA VAL A 10 20.15 1.82 -11.57
C VAL A 10 20.88 2.14 -10.27
N TYR A 11 21.89 1.36 -9.97
CA TYR A 11 22.67 1.56 -8.75
C TYR A 11 24.16 1.51 -9.09
N ASP A 12 24.89 2.53 -8.64
CA ASP A 12 26.35 2.56 -8.77
C ASP A 12 26.94 3.22 -7.51
N ARG A 13 28.25 3.52 -7.53
CA ARG A 13 28.92 4.08 -6.37
C ARG A 13 28.38 5.46 -5.93
N ARG A 14 27.60 6.11 -6.77
CA ARG A 14 26.98 7.40 -6.44
C ARG A 14 25.61 7.21 -5.78
N GLY A 15 25.11 5.99 -5.72
CA GLY A 15 23.81 5.67 -5.16
C GLY A 15 22.86 5.06 -6.19
N GLY A 16 21.58 5.02 -5.86
CA GLY A 16 20.58 4.39 -6.69
C GLY A 16 19.55 5.38 -7.22
N VAL A 17 18.98 5.04 -8.37
CA VAL A 17 17.83 5.75 -8.95
C VAL A 17 16.79 4.71 -9.28
N SER A 18 15.57 4.90 -8.77
CA SER A 18 14.41 4.07 -9.14
C SER A 18 13.43 4.97 -9.87
N ILE A 19 12.87 4.46 -10.96
CA ILE A 19 12.11 5.27 -11.91
C ILE A 19 10.65 4.84 -11.92
N ILE A 20 9.74 5.79 -11.73
CA ILE A 20 8.31 5.57 -11.87
C ILE A 20 7.86 6.37 -13.10
N GLU A 21 7.85 5.71 -14.24
CA GLU A 21 7.51 6.35 -15.50
C GLU A 21 6.79 5.34 -16.37
N ARG A 22 5.52 5.59 -16.63
CA ARG A 22 4.70 4.75 -17.53
C ARG A 22 4.65 3.28 -17.09
N VAL A 23 4.82 3.01 -15.82
CA VAL A 23 4.79 1.64 -15.29
C VAL A 23 3.55 1.36 -14.47
N LEU A 24 2.80 2.40 -14.07
CA LEU A 24 1.62 2.23 -13.25
C LEU A 24 0.37 2.05 -14.11
N PRO A 25 -0.63 1.30 -13.62
CA PRO A 25 -1.87 1.08 -14.36
C PRO A 25 -2.85 2.26 -14.30
N PHE A 26 -2.38 3.44 -13.93
CA PHE A 26 -3.21 4.64 -13.81
C PHE A 26 -2.36 5.88 -14.00
N SER A 27 -3.04 7.00 -14.29
CA SER A 27 -2.40 8.32 -14.33
C SER A 27 -2.35 8.89 -12.91
N ILE A 28 -1.20 9.41 -12.54
CA ILE A 28 -0.97 9.94 -11.19
C ILE A 28 -1.61 11.32 -11.09
N LYS A 29 -2.50 11.50 -10.12
CA LYS A 29 -3.10 12.80 -9.84
C LYS A 29 -2.65 13.38 -8.52
N ARG A 30 -2.21 12.53 -7.59
CA ARG A 30 -1.81 12.97 -6.25
C ARG A 30 -0.63 12.15 -5.78
N VAL A 31 0.31 12.83 -5.13
CA VAL A 31 1.47 12.19 -4.51
C VAL A 31 1.53 12.67 -3.07
N TYR A 32 1.70 11.73 -2.14
CA TYR A 32 1.93 12.08 -0.75
C TYR A 32 2.87 11.04 -0.13
N TYR A 33 3.41 11.35 1.03
CA TYR A 33 4.28 10.40 1.71
C TYR A 33 4.05 10.46 3.21
N ILE A 34 4.25 9.31 3.84
CA ILE A 34 4.01 9.07 5.25
C ILE A 34 5.36 8.88 5.92
N TYR A 35 5.60 9.60 6.99
CA TYR A 35 6.90 9.58 7.66
C TYR A 35 6.72 9.82 9.16
N ASP A 36 7.80 9.57 9.92
CA ASP A 36 7.82 9.76 11.37
C ASP A 36 6.72 8.97 12.07
N VAL A 37 6.44 7.77 11.59
CA VAL A 37 5.41 6.92 12.19
C VAL A 37 5.98 6.32 13.48
N PRO A 38 5.33 6.56 14.63
CA PRO A 38 5.80 5.96 15.89
C PRO A 38 5.76 4.45 15.85
N ALA A 39 6.65 3.82 16.60
CA ALA A 39 6.64 2.37 16.75
C ALA A 39 5.26 1.92 17.26
N ASN A 40 4.79 0.78 16.77
CA ASN A 40 3.50 0.18 17.14
C ASN A 40 2.28 0.95 16.67
N SER A 41 2.45 1.95 15.82
CA SER A 41 1.32 2.65 15.22
C SER A 41 0.83 1.90 13.99
N VAL A 42 -0.48 1.96 13.76
CA VAL A 42 -1.13 1.39 12.59
C VAL A 42 -1.81 2.53 11.86
N ARG A 43 -1.55 2.62 10.56
CA ARG A 43 -2.16 3.62 9.69
C ARG A 43 -3.05 2.94 8.67
N GLY A 44 -3.86 3.72 7.96
CA GLY A 44 -4.78 3.19 6.97
C GLY A 44 -6.09 2.76 7.62
N GLY A 45 -6.54 1.54 7.33
CA GLY A 45 -7.80 1.05 7.84
C GLY A 45 -8.95 1.46 6.94
N HIS A 46 -8.77 1.37 5.62
CA HIS A 46 -9.81 1.74 4.67
C HIS A 46 -9.56 1.09 3.31
N ARG A 47 -10.56 1.14 2.48
CA ARG A 47 -10.51 0.85 1.06
C ARG A 47 -11.21 1.98 0.32
N HIS A 48 -11.23 1.93 -0.98
CA HIS A 48 -11.72 3.04 -1.79
C HIS A 48 -12.82 2.60 -2.74
N LYS A 49 -13.53 3.57 -3.27
CA LYS A 49 -14.50 3.33 -4.35
C LYS A 49 -13.82 3.41 -5.71
N LYS A 50 -12.91 4.37 -5.88
CA LYS A 50 -12.25 4.64 -7.16
C LYS A 50 -10.73 4.63 -7.08
N ASN A 51 -10.17 5.13 -5.99
CA ASN A 51 -8.75 5.43 -5.93
C ASN A 51 -7.89 4.17 -6.03
N VAL A 52 -6.95 4.18 -6.97
CA VAL A 52 -5.89 3.18 -7.09
C VAL A 52 -4.63 3.81 -6.54
N GLN A 53 -3.85 3.06 -5.78
CA GLN A 53 -2.65 3.58 -5.13
C GLN A 53 -1.45 2.72 -5.45
N ALA A 54 -0.30 3.37 -5.60
CA ALA A 54 0.98 2.68 -5.71
C ALA A 54 1.84 3.11 -4.52
N LEU A 55 2.38 2.14 -3.81
CA LEU A 55 3.12 2.36 -2.57
C LEU A 55 4.57 1.93 -2.75
N VAL A 56 5.49 2.81 -2.37
CA VAL A 56 6.93 2.51 -2.39
C VAL A 56 7.54 2.99 -1.08
N CYS A 57 8.18 2.10 -0.34
CA CYS A 57 8.92 2.50 0.86
C CYS A 57 10.31 2.95 0.43
N VAL A 58 10.46 4.26 0.25
CA VAL A 58 11.69 4.83 -0.31
C VAL A 58 12.83 4.88 0.69
N SER A 59 12.52 4.75 1.98
CA SER A 59 13.52 4.67 3.05
C SER A 59 12.98 3.74 4.12
N GLY A 60 13.83 2.84 4.61
CA GLY A 60 13.43 1.92 5.65
C GLY A 60 12.48 0.83 5.16
N SER A 61 11.57 0.42 6.02
CA SER A 61 10.65 -0.65 5.70
C SER A 61 9.33 -0.48 6.43
N CYS A 62 8.28 -1.11 5.90
CA CYS A 62 6.99 -1.19 6.56
C CYS A 62 6.23 -2.40 6.02
N ARG A 63 5.14 -2.74 6.67
CA ARG A 63 4.31 -3.86 6.27
C ARG A 63 2.92 -3.35 5.87
N ILE A 64 2.42 -3.86 4.75
CA ILE A 64 1.10 -3.55 4.25
C ILE A 64 0.25 -4.81 4.41
N ASN A 65 -0.83 -4.71 5.16
CA ASN A 65 -1.77 -5.81 5.35
C ASN A 65 -2.98 -5.55 4.45
N ILE A 66 -3.39 -6.54 3.68
CA ILE A 66 -4.37 -6.37 2.62
C ILE A 66 -5.49 -7.41 2.77
N ASP A 67 -6.73 -6.94 2.64
CA ASP A 67 -7.91 -7.79 2.60
C ASP A 67 -8.73 -7.34 1.39
N ASP A 68 -8.81 -8.18 0.37
CA ASP A 68 -9.53 -7.82 -0.86
C ASP A 68 -10.97 -8.34 -0.88
N GLY A 69 -11.44 -8.85 0.26
CA GLY A 69 -12.78 -9.40 0.37
C GLY A 69 -12.83 -10.90 0.16
N ALA A 70 -11.80 -11.47 -0.46
CA ALA A 70 -11.70 -12.91 -0.70
C ALA A 70 -10.50 -13.50 0.04
N GLU A 71 -9.38 -12.81 0.01
CA GLU A 71 -8.12 -13.26 0.61
C GLU A 71 -7.48 -12.16 1.42
N LYS A 72 -6.72 -12.58 2.44
CA LYS A 72 -5.89 -11.68 3.23
C LYS A 72 -4.44 -12.00 2.96
N SER A 73 -3.62 -10.96 2.88
CA SER A 73 -2.19 -11.11 2.65
C SER A 73 -1.44 -9.99 3.33
N SER A 74 -0.14 -10.16 3.47
CA SER A 74 0.75 -9.13 4.00
C SER A 74 1.98 -9.05 3.13
N VAL A 75 2.44 -7.85 2.92
CA VAL A 75 3.59 -7.55 2.08
C VAL A 75 4.53 -6.64 2.84
N VAL A 76 5.81 -6.98 2.87
CA VAL A 76 6.84 -6.10 3.43
C VAL A 76 7.44 -5.29 2.31
N LEU A 77 7.39 -3.98 2.45
CA LEU A 77 8.05 -3.05 1.53
C LEU A 77 9.34 -2.60 2.19
N ASP A 78 10.46 -3.08 1.67
CA ASP A 78 11.78 -2.87 2.26
C ASP A 78 12.83 -2.39 1.26
N SER A 79 12.39 -1.94 0.11
CA SER A 79 13.30 -1.50 -0.94
C SER A 79 12.64 -0.40 -1.76
N PRO A 80 13.41 0.63 -2.17
CA PRO A 80 12.85 1.70 -3.02
C PRO A 80 12.51 1.23 -4.43
N SER A 81 12.89 0.00 -4.82
CA SER A 81 12.54 -0.53 -6.13
C SER A 81 11.28 -1.38 -6.13
N LYS A 82 10.71 -1.67 -4.94
CA LYS A 82 9.47 -2.45 -4.84
C LYS A 82 8.27 -1.53 -4.82
N CYS A 83 7.36 -1.71 -5.75
CA CYS A 83 6.13 -0.93 -5.82
C CYS A 83 4.94 -1.86 -5.69
N LEU A 84 4.07 -1.57 -4.71
CA LEU A 84 2.85 -2.34 -4.49
C LEU A 84 1.67 -1.54 -4.98
N VAL A 85 0.88 -2.10 -5.88
CA VAL A 85 -0.34 -1.46 -6.37
C VAL A 85 -1.53 -2.02 -5.61
N LEU A 86 -2.27 -1.14 -4.96
CA LEU A 86 -3.51 -1.48 -4.27
C LEU A 86 -4.68 -1.01 -5.11
N HIS A 87 -5.61 -1.91 -5.36
CA HIS A 87 -6.84 -1.58 -6.07
C HIS A 87 -7.89 -1.03 -5.10
N PRO A 88 -8.94 -0.36 -5.59
CA PRO A 88 -9.91 0.26 -4.69
C PRO A 88 -10.48 -0.69 -3.64
N ARG A 89 -10.75 -1.93 -4.01
CA ARG A 89 -11.37 -2.90 -3.11
C ARG A 89 -10.41 -3.46 -2.05
N ASP A 90 -9.13 -3.13 -2.13
CA ASP A 90 -8.15 -3.66 -1.17
C ASP A 90 -8.22 -2.86 0.13
N TRP A 91 -8.95 -3.39 1.12
CA TRP A 91 -8.94 -2.81 2.46
C TRP A 91 -7.56 -3.08 3.06
N HIS A 92 -6.91 -2.05 3.57
CA HIS A 92 -5.53 -2.22 3.98
C HIS A 92 -5.17 -1.40 5.20
N THR A 93 -4.18 -1.90 5.94
CA THR A 93 -3.51 -1.18 7.00
C THR A 93 -2.02 -1.21 6.74
N MET A 94 -1.31 -0.31 7.39
CA MET A 94 0.14 -0.19 7.30
C MET A 94 0.70 -0.15 8.69
N ASP A 95 1.68 -1.00 8.98
CA ASP A 95 2.28 -1.06 10.30
C ASP A 95 3.75 -1.44 10.20
N SER A 96 4.37 -1.66 11.35
CA SER A 96 5.76 -2.12 11.44
C SER A 96 6.72 -1.21 10.68
N PHE A 97 6.49 0.10 10.77
CA PHE A 97 7.40 1.08 10.17
C PHE A 97 8.72 1.07 10.93
N SER A 98 9.81 0.90 10.20
CA SER A 98 11.14 1.04 10.81
C SER A 98 11.41 2.51 11.13
N GLN A 99 12.37 2.75 12.01
CA GLN A 99 12.74 4.11 12.36
C GLN A 99 13.24 4.84 11.10
N GLY A 100 12.68 6.02 10.86
CA GLY A 100 13.05 6.81 9.68
C GLY A 100 12.42 6.32 8.38
N ALA A 101 11.48 5.38 8.44
CA ALA A 101 10.82 4.90 7.24
C ALA A 101 10.02 6.01 6.56
N VAL A 102 10.03 6.01 5.24
CA VAL A 102 9.23 6.94 4.42
C VAL A 102 8.48 6.11 3.39
N LEU A 103 7.17 6.20 3.43
CA LEU A 103 6.30 5.50 2.47
C LEU A 103 5.73 6.51 1.50
N LEU A 104 6.11 6.41 0.24
CA LEU A 104 5.61 7.24 -0.84
C LEU A 104 4.35 6.60 -1.40
N VAL A 105 3.31 7.42 -1.61
CA VAL A 105 2.05 6.95 -2.18
C VAL A 105 1.70 7.81 -3.38
N LEU A 106 1.42 7.12 -4.50
CA LEU A 106 0.97 7.76 -5.74
C LEU A 106 -0.47 7.32 -5.95
N ALA A 107 -1.35 8.27 -6.23
CA ALA A 107 -2.78 8.00 -6.27
C ALA A 107 -3.40 8.43 -7.57
N SER A 108 -4.41 7.67 -8.00
CA SER A 108 -5.11 7.93 -9.26
C SER A 108 -6.16 9.02 -9.15
N GLU A 109 -6.53 9.43 -7.94
CA GLU A 109 -7.59 10.40 -7.72
C GLU A 109 -7.12 11.52 -6.81
N TYR A 110 -7.69 12.70 -6.99
CA TYR A 110 -7.53 13.76 -6.01
C TYR A 110 -8.20 13.34 -4.69
N TYR A 111 -7.79 13.93 -3.61
CA TYR A 111 -8.38 13.60 -2.31
C TYR A 111 -9.89 13.87 -2.32
N ASP A 112 -10.65 12.87 -1.90
CA ASP A 112 -12.09 12.95 -1.79
C ASP A 112 -12.52 12.06 -0.64
N ALA A 113 -12.98 12.68 0.44
CA ALA A 113 -13.37 11.92 1.63
C ALA A 113 -14.48 10.91 1.34
N SER A 114 -15.36 11.20 0.38
CA SER A 114 -16.45 10.29 0.05
C SER A 114 -15.99 9.03 -0.69
N ASP A 115 -14.74 9.00 -1.14
CA ASP A 115 -14.16 7.83 -1.78
C ASP A 115 -13.73 6.75 -0.77
N TYR A 116 -13.59 7.11 0.51
CA TYR A 116 -13.08 6.22 1.53
C TYR A 116 -14.17 5.35 2.12
N ILE A 117 -13.85 4.07 2.33
CA ILE A 117 -14.71 3.11 3.00
C ILE A 117 -13.91 2.56 4.18
N ASP A 118 -14.27 2.95 5.39
CA ASP A 118 -13.50 2.60 6.57
C ASP A 118 -13.81 1.20 7.10
N GLU A 119 -14.97 0.69 6.77
CA GLU A 119 -15.39 -0.60 7.31
C GLU A 119 -14.64 -1.74 6.65
N PRO A 120 -14.04 -2.63 7.45
CA PRO A 120 -13.42 -3.82 6.89
C PRO A 120 -14.48 -4.76 6.32
N TYR A 121 -14.03 -5.69 5.50
CA TYR A 121 -14.92 -6.73 4.99
C TYR A 121 -15.40 -7.60 6.14
N LYS A 122 -16.68 -7.97 6.11
CA LYS A 122 -17.23 -8.87 7.10
C LYS A 122 -16.72 -10.27 6.83
N PRO A 123 -16.43 -11.05 7.88
CA PRO A 123 -16.06 -12.43 7.67
C PRO A 123 -17.15 -13.16 6.91
N ASP A 124 -16.76 -13.98 5.95
CA ASP A 124 -17.67 -14.84 5.25
C ASP A 124 -18.25 -15.86 6.24
N SER A 125 -19.56 -16.18 6.11
CA SER A 125 -20.20 -17.13 7.00
C SER A 125 -19.54 -18.49 6.93
N SER A 126 -19.06 -18.91 5.76
CA SER A 126 -18.37 -20.18 5.64
C SER A 126 -17.02 -20.16 6.36
N SER A 127 -16.28 -19.05 6.30
CA SER A 127 -15.04 -18.96 7.03
C SER A 127 -15.28 -18.87 8.52
N LYS A 128 -16.35 -18.25 8.96
CA LYS A 128 -16.71 -18.26 10.36
C LYS A 128 -16.99 -19.64 10.88
N LYS A 129 -17.70 -20.44 10.10
CA LYS A 129 -17.97 -21.81 10.48
C LYS A 129 -16.69 -22.59 10.62
N GLY A 130 -15.77 -22.36 9.74
CA GLY A 130 -14.50 -23.06 9.80
C GLY A 130 -13.60 -22.51 10.90
N ALA A 131 -13.78 -21.27 11.18
CA ALA A 131 -12.91 -20.63 12.14
C ALA A 131 -13.61 -20.48 13.45
N ALA A 132 -14.72 -20.38 13.30
CA ALA A 132 -15.32 -20.08 14.36
C ALA A 132 -15.78 -20.21 14.90
N LYS A 133 -15.46 -20.21 14.16
CA LYS A 133 -15.98 -20.11 14.66
C LYS A 133 -15.44 -20.32 15.37
#